data_c08340846605924a8526f84f7ed66d5a
#
_entry.id   c08340846605924a8526f84f7ed66d5a
#
_cell.length_a   1.000
_cell.length_b   1.000
_cell.length_c   1.000
_cell.angle_alpha   90.00
_cell.angle_beta   90.00
_cell.angle_gamma   90.00
#
_symmetry.space_group_name_H-M   'P 1'
#
loop_
_entity.id
_entity.type
_entity.pdbx_description
1 polymer ?
#
loop_
_entity_poly.entity_id
_entity_poly.type
_entity_poly.pdbx_seq_one_letter_code
_entity_poly.pdbx_strand_id
1 'polypeptide(L)' 'MDTGVTLTKNQSLVLEALKASAAPLSAYALLDQLRPSGFRAPLQVYRALDRLIAQGAVHKLESINAFMACCQTHD' A
#
# COMPACT_ATOMS: atom_id res chain seq x y z
N MET A 1 21.25 -2.64 4.06
CA MET A 1 21.07 -2.37 3.72
C MET A 1 20.35 -1.98 2.89
N ASP A 2 20.06 -1.45 2.56
CA ASP A 2 19.32 -1.03 1.85
C ASP A 2 19.52 -1.27 0.63
N THR A 3 19.02 -1.74 -0.05
CA THR A 3 19.17 -2.22 -1.30
C THR A 3 18.87 -1.25 -2.28
N GLY A 4 18.76 -0.08 -2.02
CA GLY A 4 18.45 0.91 -2.98
C GLY A 4 16.98 1.16 -3.19
N VAL A 5 16.14 0.37 -2.62
CA VAL A 5 14.72 0.64 -2.70
C VAL A 5 14.36 1.58 -1.57
N THR A 6 14.01 2.77 -1.91
CA THR A 6 13.67 3.77 -0.91
C THR A 6 12.19 4.11 -1.03
N LEU A 7 11.46 3.82 0.00
CA LEU A 7 10.04 4.17 0.03
C LEU A 7 9.87 5.55 0.61
N THR A 8 8.99 6.32 0.01
CA THR A 8 8.62 7.60 0.61
C THR A 8 7.79 7.32 1.86
N LYS A 9 7.60 8.35 2.66
CA LYS A 9 6.79 8.20 3.85
C LYS A 9 5.38 7.71 3.50
N ASN A 10 4.77 8.26 2.47
CA ASN A 10 3.44 7.84 2.07
C ASN A 10 3.42 6.39 1.62
N GLN A 11 4.42 5.98 0.87
CA GLN A 11 4.51 4.60 0.42
C GLN A 11 4.66 3.65 1.60
N SER A 12 5.50 4.00 2.55
CA SER A 12 5.67 3.18 3.75
C SER A 12 4.39 3.05 4.54
N LEU A 13 3.66 4.14 4.70
CA LEU A 13 2.41 4.12 5.45
C LEU A 13 1.38 3.22 4.78
N VAL A 14 1.26 3.31 3.48
CA VAL A 14 0.32 2.47 2.74
C VAL A 14 0.71 1.00 2.86
N LEU A 15 1.98 0.71 2.67
CA LEU A 15 2.44 -0.66 2.75
C LEU A 15 2.21 -1.25 4.14
N GLU A 16 2.50 -0.49 5.17
CA GLU A 16 2.30 -0.98 6.52
C GLU A 16 0.84 -1.21 6.85
N ALA A 17 -0.04 -0.35 6.36
CA ALA A 17 -1.45 -0.55 6.55
C ALA A 17 -1.92 -1.84 5.90
N LEU A 18 -1.42 -2.13 4.71
CA LEU A 18 -1.77 -3.36 4.03
C LEU A 18 -1.20 -4.58 4.73
N LYS A 19 0.03 -4.49 5.23
CA LYS A 19 0.63 -5.59 5.95
C LYS A 19 -0.09 -5.90 7.26
N ALA A 20 -0.60 -4.87 7.89
CA ALA A 20 -1.32 -5.05 9.15
C ALA A 20 -2.72 -5.60 8.94
N SER A 21 -3.24 -5.52 7.72
CA SER A 21 -4.58 -5.99 7.46
C SER A 21 -4.56 -7.46 7.06
N ALA A 22 -5.46 -8.23 7.59
CA ALA A 22 -5.57 -9.62 7.23
C ALA A 22 -6.33 -9.81 5.92
N ALA A 23 -6.93 -8.77 5.40
CA ALA A 23 -7.73 -8.84 4.20
C ALA A 23 -7.36 -7.71 3.26
N PRO A 24 -7.64 -7.85 1.96
CA PRO A 24 -7.36 -6.77 1.02
C PRO A 24 -8.13 -5.51 1.38
N LEU A 25 -7.53 -4.36 1.09
CA LEU A 25 -8.14 -3.07 1.36
C LEU A 25 -8.29 -2.29 0.07
N SER A 26 -9.43 -1.62 -0.10
CA SER A 26 -9.60 -0.72 -1.23
C SER A 26 -8.81 0.57 -0.97
N ALA A 27 -8.63 1.36 -2.03
CA ALA A 27 -7.95 2.63 -1.88
C ALA A 27 -8.68 3.54 -0.91
N TYR A 28 -10.01 3.50 -0.92
CA TYR A 28 -10.78 4.33 0.00
C TYR A 28 -10.64 3.87 1.45
N ALA A 29 -10.58 2.56 1.66
CA ALA A 29 -10.35 2.05 3.00
C ALA A 29 -8.97 2.47 3.50
N LEU A 30 -7.97 2.43 2.63
CA LEU A 30 -6.63 2.88 2.99
C LEU A 30 -6.63 4.36 3.31
N LEU A 31 -7.32 5.15 2.49
CA LEU A 31 -7.40 6.58 2.74
C LEU A 31 -8.00 6.85 4.11
N ASP A 32 -9.07 6.15 4.44
CA ASP A 32 -9.73 6.35 5.71
C ASP A 32 -8.80 6.02 6.87
N GLN A 33 -8.08 4.93 6.77
CA GLN A 33 -7.14 4.54 7.82
C GLN A 33 -5.96 5.50 7.93
N LEU A 34 -5.57 6.10 6.84
CA LEU A 34 -4.37 6.94 6.82
C LEU A 34 -4.65 8.42 6.95
N ARG A 35 -5.92 8.80 7.11
CA ARG A 35 -6.24 10.20 7.33
C ARG A 35 -5.49 10.80 8.52
N PRO A 36 -5.41 10.11 9.66
CA PRO A 36 -4.65 10.67 10.78
C PRO A 36 -3.16 10.83 10.48
N SER A 37 -2.68 10.12 9.47
CA SER A 37 -1.28 10.22 9.10
C SER A 37 -1.02 11.31 8.05
N GLY A 38 -2.05 12.01 7.63
CA GLY A 38 -1.89 13.12 6.71
C GLY A 38 -2.43 12.91 5.31
N PHE A 39 -2.98 11.76 5.03
CA PHE A 39 -3.59 11.51 3.73
C PHE A 39 -4.93 12.24 3.65
N ARG A 40 -5.16 12.93 2.55
CA ARG A 40 -6.37 13.73 2.39
C ARG A 40 -7.16 13.38 1.16
N ALA A 41 -6.53 12.83 0.16
CA ALA A 41 -7.19 12.58 -1.11
C ALA A 41 -6.85 11.20 -1.63
N PRO A 42 -7.79 10.55 -2.32
CA PRO A 42 -7.50 9.22 -2.89
C PRO A 42 -6.29 9.20 -3.79
N LEU A 43 -6.02 10.31 -4.48
CA LEU A 43 -4.88 10.37 -5.38
C LEU A 43 -3.56 10.08 -4.65
N GLN A 44 -3.43 10.54 -3.42
CA GLN A 44 -2.23 10.27 -2.65
C GLN A 44 -2.05 8.77 -2.42
N VAL A 45 -3.15 8.09 -2.13
CA VAL A 45 -3.14 6.64 -1.94
C VAL A 45 -2.81 5.94 -3.25
N TYR A 46 -3.44 6.35 -4.35
CA TYR A 46 -3.20 5.72 -5.64
C TYR A 46 -1.76 5.88 -6.09
N ARG A 47 -1.19 7.05 -5.87
CA ARG A 47 0.22 7.26 -6.24
C ARG A 47 1.14 6.34 -5.46
N ALA A 48 0.90 6.20 -4.16
CA ALA A 48 1.70 5.30 -3.35
C ALA A 48 1.51 3.86 -3.79
N LEU A 49 0.27 3.47 -4.08
CA LEU A 49 -0.02 2.11 -4.52
C LEU A 49 0.66 1.81 -5.86
N ASP A 50 0.60 2.75 -6.80
CA ASP A 50 1.25 2.54 -8.09
C ASP A 50 2.73 2.24 -7.93
N ARG A 51 3.40 2.97 -7.07
CA ARG A 51 4.82 2.74 -6.84
C ARG A 51 5.07 1.40 -6.18
N LEU A 52 4.24 1.05 -5.20
CA LEU A 52 4.40 -0.22 -4.51
C LEU A 52 4.12 -1.39 -5.43
N ILE A 53 3.15 -1.26 -6.32
CA ILE A 53 2.87 -2.29 -7.30
C ILE A 53 4.05 -2.44 -8.26
N ALA A 54 4.60 -1.32 -8.70
CA ALA A 54 5.74 -1.35 -9.61
C ALA A 54 6.95 -2.02 -8.98
N GLN A 55 7.08 -1.91 -7.67
CA GLN A 55 8.18 -2.52 -6.95
C GLN A 55 7.90 -3.97 -6.55
N GLY A 56 6.69 -4.44 -6.80
CA GLY A 56 6.33 -5.80 -6.44
C GLY A 56 5.95 -5.97 -4.98
N ALA A 57 5.75 -4.88 -4.26
CA ALA A 57 5.41 -4.96 -2.84
C ALA A 57 3.92 -5.08 -2.58
N VAL A 58 3.09 -4.77 -3.56
CA VAL A 58 1.64 -4.80 -3.43
C VAL A 58 1.03 -5.41 -4.68
N HIS A 59 -0.04 -6.14 -4.51
CA HIS A 59 -0.81 -6.70 -5.62
C HIS A 59 -2.17 -6.02 -5.68
N LYS A 60 -2.65 -5.78 -6.87
CA LYS A 60 -4.00 -5.30 -7.06
C LYS A 60 -4.91 -6.48 -7.36
N LEU A 61 -6.01 -6.60 -6.64
CA LEU A 61 -7.01 -7.62 -6.87
C LEU A 61 -8.16 -7.00 -7.63
N GLU A 62 -8.12 -7.14 -8.93
CA GLU A 62 -9.06 -6.40 -9.78
C GLU A 62 -10.49 -6.84 -9.61
N SER A 63 -10.70 -8.11 -9.31
CA SER A 63 -12.07 -8.60 -9.17
C SER A 63 -12.83 -7.94 -8.03
N ILE A 64 -12.11 -7.48 -7.02
CA ILE A 64 -12.75 -6.81 -5.88
C ILE A 64 -12.25 -5.39 -5.70
N ASN A 65 -11.45 -4.93 -6.64
CA ASN A 65 -10.92 -3.56 -6.63
C ASN A 65 -10.25 -3.20 -5.31
N ALA A 66 -9.40 -4.09 -4.84
CA ALA A 66 -8.70 -3.92 -3.58
C ALA A 66 -7.23 -4.23 -3.76
N PHE A 67 -6.44 -3.95 -2.74
CA PHE A 67 -4.99 -4.13 -2.78
C PHE A 67 -4.54 -4.94 -1.59
N MET A 68 -3.46 -5.67 -1.76
CA MET A 68 -2.93 -6.51 -0.72
C MET A 68 -1.42 -6.48 -0.74
N ALA A 69 -0.78 -6.45 0.41
CA ALA A 69 0.67 -6.50 0.48
C ALA A 69 1.16 -7.87 0.00
N CYS A 70 2.24 -7.85 -0.73
CA CYS A 70 2.85 -9.08 -1.17
C CYS A 70 3.49 -9.79 0.02
N CYS A 71 3.06 -11.01 0.23
CA CYS A 71 3.49 -11.66 1.34
C CYS A 71 4.62 -12.47 1.08
N GLN A 72 5.60 -12.30 0.86
CA GLN A 72 6.63 -12.93 0.51
C GLN A 72 7.17 -13.69 1.39
N THR A 73 7.13 -14.30 1.79
CA THR A 73 7.61 -14.97 2.73
C THR A 73 8.58 -15.75 2.57
N HIS A 74 8.81 -16.20 2.43
CA HIS A 74 9.52 -16.82 2.39
C HIS A 74 10.06 -17.17 2.56
N ASP A 75 10.00 -17.37 2.59
CA ASP A 75 10.41 -17.73 2.70
C ASP A 75 10.73 -17.96 2.75
#